data_e022636282d3a0588e177350401d1e55
#
_entry.id   e022636282d3a0588e177350401d1e55
#
_cell.length_a   1.000
_cell.length_b   1.000
_cell.length_c   1.000
_cell.angle_alpha   90.00
_cell.angle_beta   90.00
_cell.angle_gamma   90.00
#
_symmetry.space_group_name_H-M   'P 1'
#
loop_
_entity.id
_entity.type
_entity.pdbx_description
1 polymer ?
#
loop_
_entity_poly.entity_id
_entity_poly.type
_entity_poly.pdbx_seq_one_letter_code
_entity_poly.pdbx_strand_id
1 'polypeptide(L)'
;QFLYQDRKGFEDEWRKHHTSSITRDIWLYDAKTGIHTNLTDRAGEDRNPVLSPDGRTVYFLSERNGGSFNVYAFPLAQPREVKPITSFKTHPVRFLSMSDGGTLCYSYDGEIYTQQPDATPKKVAIELVRDDRPQFANLQSSDGATSAVVSPDGKQIAFTLRGEVFVTSADYATTKQVTHTPAREAGLSFATDNRTLAYASERGGNWQLYLAKIARKEDPNFPNATLIEEEVLLPSTTVERAYPQFSPDGKELAFIEDRIRLMVLNLETKKVRQITDGSTWYSTGGGFDYAWSPDGKWFTLEFTGNKHDPYSDIGLVSAKGGKDIINLTNSGYMSGYPHFALDGNAILFTTERYGMRAHASWGSLNDAMLVFLNQDAYDKYCLS
;
A
#
# COMPACT_ATOMS: atom_id res chain seq x y z
N GLN A 1 -16.28 -26.97 -27.97
CA GLN A 1 -14.94 -26.61 -27.50
C GLN A 1 -15.03 -25.32 -26.71
N PHE A 2 -14.17 -25.13 -25.68
CA PHE A 2 -13.99 -23.86 -25.00
C PHE A 2 -12.53 -23.65 -24.62
N LEU A 3 -12.13 -22.36 -24.56
CA LEU A 3 -10.83 -21.92 -24.09
C LEU A 3 -10.91 -21.61 -22.59
N TYR A 4 -9.85 -21.94 -21.86
CA TYR A 4 -9.70 -21.60 -20.45
C TYR A 4 -8.22 -21.38 -20.12
N GLN A 5 -7.97 -20.77 -18.99
CA GLN A 5 -6.63 -20.70 -18.40
C GLN A 5 -6.58 -21.60 -17.16
N ASP A 6 -5.47 -22.28 -16.97
CA ASP A 6 -5.26 -23.07 -15.76
C ASP A 6 -4.95 -22.19 -14.53
N ARG A 7 -4.94 -22.79 -13.37
CA ARG A 7 -4.58 -22.13 -12.11
C ARG A 7 -3.61 -23.03 -11.35
N LYS A 8 -2.31 -22.70 -11.45
CA LYS A 8 -1.26 -23.47 -10.79
C LYS A 8 -0.99 -23.06 -9.35
N GLY A 9 -1.58 -21.95 -8.88
CA GLY A 9 -1.45 -21.43 -7.54
C GLY A 9 -2.09 -20.05 -7.39
N PHE A 10 -1.79 -19.38 -6.26
CA PHE A 10 -2.21 -18.01 -6.03
C PHE A 10 -1.16 -17.05 -6.57
N GLU A 11 -1.61 -16.08 -7.36
CA GLU A 11 -0.78 -14.99 -7.88
C GLU A 11 -1.56 -13.69 -7.78
N ASP A 12 -0.89 -12.61 -7.39
CA ASP A 12 -1.48 -11.28 -7.39
C ASP A 12 -1.76 -10.82 -8.82
N GLU A 13 -3.02 -10.60 -9.14
CA GLU A 13 -3.45 -10.14 -10.46
C GLU A 13 -2.98 -8.70 -10.77
N TRP A 14 -2.62 -7.94 -9.75
CA TRP A 14 -2.19 -6.54 -9.86
C TRP A 14 -0.67 -6.38 -9.98
N ARG A 15 0.10 -7.48 -9.96
CA ARG A 15 1.55 -7.42 -10.17
C ARG A 15 1.90 -6.68 -11.46
N LYS A 16 3.00 -5.92 -11.48
CA LYS A 16 3.45 -5.15 -12.64
C LYS A 16 4.64 -5.82 -13.34
N HIS A 17 5.83 -5.62 -12.85
CA HIS A 17 7.09 -5.98 -13.53
C HIS A 17 7.74 -7.24 -12.93
N HIS A 18 7.01 -7.98 -12.20
CA HIS A 18 7.45 -9.22 -11.56
C HIS A 18 7.01 -10.41 -12.40
N THR A 19 7.94 -11.30 -12.74
CA THR A 19 7.63 -12.58 -13.39
C THR A 19 7.26 -13.60 -12.32
N SER A 20 6.09 -14.20 -12.44
CA SER A 20 5.63 -15.23 -11.51
C SER A 20 6.36 -16.54 -11.72
N SER A 21 6.62 -17.25 -10.62
CA SER A 21 7.02 -18.67 -10.64
C SER A 21 5.84 -19.61 -10.86
N ILE A 22 4.61 -19.12 -10.69
CA ILE A 22 3.36 -19.87 -10.87
C ILE A 22 2.67 -19.33 -12.12
N THR A 23 3.08 -19.81 -13.27
CA THR A 23 2.58 -19.33 -14.55
C THR A 23 1.33 -20.06 -15.00
N ARG A 24 0.40 -19.31 -15.59
CA ARG A 24 -0.81 -19.85 -16.22
C ARG A 24 -0.56 -20.07 -17.68
N ASP A 25 -1.21 -21.09 -18.22
CA ASP A 25 -1.25 -21.37 -19.65
C ASP A 25 -2.68 -21.33 -20.16
N ILE A 26 -2.83 -21.20 -21.49
CA ILE A 26 -4.11 -21.26 -22.18
C ILE A 26 -4.34 -22.67 -22.70
N TRP A 27 -5.50 -23.19 -22.38
CA TRP A 27 -5.91 -24.54 -22.73
C TRP A 27 -7.18 -24.54 -23.56
N LEU A 28 -7.28 -25.52 -24.45
CA LEU A 28 -8.48 -25.85 -25.19
C LEU A 28 -9.07 -27.16 -24.67
N TYR A 29 -10.33 -27.16 -24.31
CA TYR A 29 -11.09 -28.38 -24.01
C TYR A 29 -12.01 -28.71 -25.17
N ASP A 30 -11.98 -29.95 -25.61
CA ASP A 30 -12.91 -30.50 -26.61
C ASP A 30 -13.91 -31.42 -25.93
N ALA A 31 -15.17 -30.97 -25.82
CA ALA A 31 -16.24 -31.72 -25.17
C ALA A 31 -16.66 -32.99 -25.90
N LYS A 32 -16.31 -33.15 -27.20
CA LYS A 32 -16.62 -34.36 -27.94
C LYS A 32 -15.64 -35.49 -27.66
N THR A 33 -14.37 -35.14 -27.44
CA THR A 33 -13.29 -36.12 -27.21
C THR A 33 -12.91 -36.21 -25.72
N GLY A 34 -13.29 -35.21 -24.89
CA GLY A 34 -12.83 -35.08 -23.53
C GLY A 34 -11.38 -34.67 -23.36
N ILE A 35 -10.73 -34.24 -24.44
CA ILE A 35 -9.29 -33.94 -24.43
C ILE A 35 -9.03 -32.49 -24.09
N HIS A 36 -8.03 -32.27 -23.21
CA HIS A 36 -7.46 -30.97 -22.88
C HIS A 36 -6.12 -30.80 -23.62
N THR A 37 -5.97 -29.71 -24.37
CA THR A 37 -4.75 -29.39 -25.11
C THR A 37 -4.16 -28.07 -24.60
N ASN A 38 -2.89 -28.09 -24.15
CA ASN A 38 -2.17 -26.86 -23.80
C ASN A 38 -1.73 -26.15 -25.09
N LEU A 39 -2.17 -24.89 -25.24
CA LEU A 39 -1.91 -24.06 -26.41
C LEU A 39 -0.66 -23.18 -26.27
N THR A 40 -0.25 -22.87 -25.04
CA THR A 40 0.80 -21.86 -24.75
C THR A 40 1.91 -22.37 -23.82
N ASP A 41 2.24 -23.65 -23.88
CA ASP A 41 3.30 -24.29 -23.09
C ASP A 41 4.65 -23.57 -23.23
N ARG A 42 4.97 -22.67 -22.28
CA ARG A 42 6.21 -21.89 -22.24
C ARG A 42 6.50 -21.36 -20.81
N ALA A 43 7.73 -20.86 -20.59
CA ALA A 43 8.05 -20.09 -19.39
C ALA A 43 7.39 -18.70 -19.42
N GLY A 44 6.76 -18.29 -18.31
CA GLY A 44 6.00 -17.04 -18.20
C GLY A 44 4.50 -17.22 -18.37
N GLU A 45 3.72 -16.21 -17.97
CA GLU A 45 2.27 -16.30 -17.87
C GLU A 45 1.57 -15.90 -19.16
N ASP A 46 0.59 -16.72 -19.56
CA ASP A 46 -0.36 -16.46 -20.62
C ASP A 46 -1.79 -16.59 -20.05
N ARG A 47 -2.62 -15.53 -20.15
CA ARG A 47 -3.93 -15.49 -19.50
C ARG A 47 -5.00 -14.72 -20.27
N ASN A 48 -6.24 -14.74 -19.78
CA ASN A 48 -7.39 -14.04 -20.35
C ASN A 48 -7.60 -14.34 -21.87
N PRO A 49 -7.75 -15.60 -22.29
CA PRO A 49 -7.98 -15.89 -23.69
C PRO A 49 -9.37 -15.42 -24.13
N VAL A 50 -9.42 -14.76 -25.27
CA VAL A 50 -10.67 -14.42 -25.98
C VAL A 50 -10.59 -14.90 -27.43
N LEU A 51 -11.69 -15.43 -27.93
CA LEU A 51 -11.76 -15.98 -29.30
C LEU A 51 -12.34 -14.92 -30.24
N SER A 52 -11.78 -14.81 -31.45
CA SER A 52 -12.36 -13.99 -32.50
C SER A 52 -13.79 -14.45 -32.85
N PRO A 53 -14.66 -13.57 -33.36
CA PRO A 53 -16.04 -13.92 -33.70
C PRO A 53 -16.15 -15.05 -34.74
N ASP A 54 -15.17 -15.19 -35.63
CA ASP A 54 -15.09 -16.28 -36.61
C ASP A 54 -14.55 -17.61 -36.05
N GLY A 55 -14.15 -17.60 -34.76
CA GLY A 55 -13.63 -18.78 -34.07
C GLY A 55 -12.20 -19.23 -34.51
N ARG A 56 -11.47 -18.39 -35.22
CA ARG A 56 -10.18 -18.79 -35.83
C ARG A 56 -8.94 -18.27 -35.12
N THR A 57 -9.07 -17.14 -34.40
CA THR A 57 -7.94 -16.48 -33.75
C THR A 57 -8.16 -16.36 -32.25
N VAL A 58 -7.18 -16.70 -31.47
CA VAL A 58 -7.16 -16.52 -30.02
C VAL A 58 -6.33 -15.29 -29.69
N TYR A 59 -6.92 -14.33 -28.98
CA TYR A 59 -6.24 -13.19 -28.38
C TYR A 59 -6.07 -13.46 -26.89
N PHE A 60 -4.95 -13.02 -26.31
CA PHE A 60 -4.65 -13.28 -24.90
C PHE A 60 -3.62 -12.30 -24.36
N LEU A 61 -3.52 -12.22 -23.04
CA LEU A 61 -2.49 -11.45 -22.35
C LEU A 61 -1.25 -12.33 -22.12
N SER A 62 -0.09 -11.82 -22.47
CA SER A 62 1.20 -12.51 -22.30
C SER A 62 2.29 -11.56 -21.83
N GLU A 63 3.18 -12.05 -20.96
CA GLU A 63 4.38 -11.34 -20.50
C GLU A 63 5.66 -11.72 -21.28
N ARG A 64 5.53 -12.35 -22.47
CA ARG A 64 6.64 -12.97 -23.23
C ARG A 64 7.76 -12.03 -23.67
N ASN A 65 7.55 -10.73 -23.71
CA ASN A 65 8.53 -9.75 -24.20
C ASN A 65 9.03 -8.79 -23.11
N GLY A 66 9.33 -9.28 -21.91
CA GLY A 66 10.04 -8.47 -20.95
C GLY A 66 9.25 -7.96 -19.75
N GLY A 67 8.35 -8.77 -19.21
CA GLY A 67 7.83 -8.56 -17.85
C GLY A 67 6.57 -7.70 -17.73
N SER A 68 6.05 -7.10 -18.81
CA SER A 68 4.73 -6.46 -18.82
C SER A 68 3.77 -7.20 -19.73
N PHE A 69 2.55 -7.41 -19.26
CA PHE A 69 1.50 -8.00 -20.10
C PHE A 69 1.17 -7.09 -21.29
N ASN A 70 1.08 -7.71 -22.45
CA ASN A 70 0.57 -7.13 -23.69
C ASN A 70 -0.41 -8.10 -24.32
N VAL A 71 -1.21 -7.61 -25.26
CA VAL A 71 -2.10 -8.45 -26.07
C VAL A 71 -1.30 -9.13 -27.17
N TYR A 72 -1.46 -10.44 -27.28
CA TYR A 72 -0.92 -11.28 -28.34
C TYR A 72 -2.04 -12.06 -29.01
N ALA A 73 -1.78 -12.60 -30.17
CA ALA A 73 -2.72 -13.46 -30.89
C ALA A 73 -2.01 -14.60 -31.57
N PHE A 74 -2.75 -15.73 -31.75
CA PHE A 74 -2.35 -16.83 -32.60
C PHE A 74 -3.56 -17.43 -33.32
N PRO A 75 -3.38 -18.01 -34.54
CA PRO A 75 -4.42 -18.82 -35.16
C PRO A 75 -4.69 -20.07 -34.33
N LEU A 76 -5.94 -20.38 -34.03
CA LEU A 76 -6.30 -21.54 -33.21
C LEU A 76 -5.76 -22.88 -33.80
N ALA A 77 -5.69 -22.96 -35.10
CA ALA A 77 -5.10 -24.14 -35.81
C ALA A 77 -3.56 -24.20 -35.73
N GLN A 78 -2.90 -23.09 -35.38
CA GLN A 78 -1.44 -22.96 -35.36
C GLN A 78 -0.99 -22.16 -34.10
N PRO A 79 -1.18 -22.72 -32.90
CA PRO A 79 -0.97 -21.96 -31.64
C PRO A 79 0.49 -21.56 -31.39
N ARG A 80 1.44 -22.04 -32.16
CA ARG A 80 2.86 -21.65 -32.10
C ARG A 80 3.16 -20.34 -32.88
N GLU A 81 2.27 -19.91 -33.78
CA GLU A 81 2.45 -18.68 -34.58
C GLU A 81 1.93 -17.44 -33.85
N VAL A 82 2.58 -17.08 -32.76
CA VAL A 82 2.17 -15.97 -31.89
C VAL A 82 2.66 -14.62 -32.41
N LYS A 83 1.74 -13.66 -32.53
CA LYS A 83 2.03 -12.27 -32.95
C LYS A 83 1.67 -11.28 -31.86
N PRO A 84 2.47 -10.23 -31.63
CA PRO A 84 2.10 -9.12 -30.74
C PRO A 84 1.01 -8.27 -31.39
N ILE A 85 0.02 -7.86 -30.62
CA ILE A 85 -1.03 -6.92 -31.01
C ILE A 85 -0.79 -5.55 -30.36
N THR A 86 -0.28 -5.54 -29.11
CA THR A 86 0.14 -4.33 -28.43
C THR A 86 1.61 -4.39 -28.03
N SER A 87 2.22 -3.21 -27.79
CA SER A 87 3.64 -3.09 -27.45
C SER A 87 3.90 -2.05 -26.35
N PHE A 88 3.02 -2.01 -25.36
CA PHE A 88 3.17 -1.12 -24.19
C PHE A 88 4.37 -1.55 -23.33
N LYS A 89 5.11 -0.56 -22.78
CA LYS A 89 6.35 -0.82 -22.05
C LYS A 89 6.26 -0.51 -20.56
N THR A 90 5.45 0.48 -20.19
CA THR A 90 5.47 1.05 -18.83
C THR A 90 4.54 0.31 -17.87
N HIS A 91 3.36 -0.07 -18.32
CA HIS A 91 2.35 -0.73 -17.50
C HIS A 91 1.81 -1.99 -18.17
N PRO A 92 1.30 -2.97 -17.41
CA PRO A 92 0.66 -4.14 -17.99
C PRO A 92 -0.72 -3.82 -18.54
N VAL A 93 -1.06 -4.43 -19.67
CA VAL A 93 -2.43 -4.51 -20.19
C VAL A 93 -3.23 -5.50 -19.34
N ARG A 94 -4.50 -5.17 -19.03
CA ARG A 94 -5.39 -5.98 -18.21
C ARG A 94 -6.81 -6.02 -18.77
N PHE A 95 -7.62 -6.97 -18.25
CA PHE A 95 -9.06 -7.07 -18.51
C PHE A 95 -9.39 -7.17 -20.01
N LEU A 96 -8.67 -8.02 -20.73
CA LEU A 96 -8.89 -8.24 -22.16
C LEU A 96 -10.27 -8.84 -22.40
N SER A 97 -11.00 -8.24 -23.32
CA SER A 97 -12.28 -8.72 -23.84
C SER A 97 -12.40 -8.39 -25.34
N MET A 98 -13.39 -8.95 -26.00
CA MET A 98 -13.66 -8.69 -27.40
C MET A 98 -15.18 -8.59 -27.63
N SER A 99 -15.60 -7.64 -28.44
CA SER A 99 -16.98 -7.53 -28.88
C SER A 99 -17.31 -8.53 -29.98
N ASP A 100 -18.61 -8.76 -30.23
CA ASP A 100 -19.09 -9.60 -31.35
C ASP A 100 -18.62 -9.08 -32.73
N GLY A 101 -18.30 -7.78 -32.82
CA GLY A 101 -17.73 -7.18 -34.03
C GLY A 101 -16.20 -7.28 -34.14
N GLY A 102 -15.54 -8.03 -33.24
CA GLY A 102 -14.09 -8.24 -33.28
C GLY A 102 -13.23 -7.09 -32.73
N THR A 103 -13.84 -6.12 -32.05
CA THR A 103 -13.09 -5.04 -31.39
C THR A 103 -12.58 -5.51 -30.05
N LEU A 104 -11.28 -5.45 -29.84
CA LEU A 104 -10.63 -5.67 -28.53
C LEU A 104 -10.92 -4.50 -27.59
N CYS A 105 -11.15 -4.82 -26.33
CA CYS A 105 -11.24 -3.86 -25.25
C CYS A 105 -10.36 -4.33 -24.09
N TYR A 106 -9.60 -3.42 -23.51
CA TYR A 106 -8.69 -3.71 -22.39
C TYR A 106 -8.37 -2.45 -21.60
N SER A 107 -7.84 -2.61 -20.40
CA SER A 107 -7.30 -1.49 -19.64
C SER A 107 -5.78 -1.40 -19.77
N TYR A 108 -5.29 -0.16 -19.76
CA TYR A 108 -3.88 0.18 -19.68
C TYR A 108 -3.73 1.50 -18.93
N ASP A 109 -2.83 1.54 -17.93
CA ASP A 109 -2.55 2.73 -17.12
C ASP A 109 -3.80 3.42 -16.54
N GLY A 110 -4.70 2.61 -15.97
CA GLY A 110 -5.96 3.10 -15.38
C GLY A 110 -7.04 3.53 -16.37
N GLU A 111 -6.77 3.48 -17.67
CA GLU A 111 -7.67 3.91 -18.74
C GLU A 111 -8.20 2.74 -19.56
N ILE A 112 -9.33 2.94 -20.24
CA ILE A 112 -9.94 1.95 -21.13
C ILE A 112 -9.53 2.23 -22.57
N TYR A 113 -9.12 1.19 -23.27
CA TYR A 113 -8.74 1.24 -24.68
C TYR A 113 -9.59 0.29 -25.51
N THR A 114 -9.91 0.70 -26.73
CA THR A 114 -10.47 -0.15 -27.76
C THR A 114 -9.51 -0.24 -28.95
N GLN A 115 -9.48 -1.39 -29.63
CA GLN A 115 -8.60 -1.61 -30.76
C GLN A 115 -9.18 -2.65 -31.70
N GLN A 116 -9.21 -2.35 -33.01
CA GLN A 116 -9.30 -3.40 -34.01
C GLN A 116 -7.94 -4.11 -34.09
N PRO A 117 -7.88 -5.42 -34.33
CA PRO A 117 -6.64 -6.20 -34.28
C PRO A 117 -5.48 -5.61 -35.10
N ASP A 118 -5.78 -5.01 -36.25
CA ASP A 118 -4.79 -4.43 -37.18
C ASP A 118 -4.65 -2.90 -37.07
N ALA A 119 -5.27 -2.28 -36.07
CA ALA A 119 -5.26 -0.85 -35.88
C ALA A 119 -4.47 -0.44 -34.61
N THR A 120 -4.22 0.84 -34.47
CA THR A 120 -3.62 1.42 -33.26
C THR A 120 -4.63 1.47 -32.09
N PRO A 121 -4.17 1.30 -30.83
CA PRO A 121 -5.01 1.48 -29.67
C PRO A 121 -5.65 2.87 -29.61
N LYS A 122 -6.96 2.92 -29.29
CA LYS A 122 -7.68 4.16 -29.09
C LYS A 122 -8.19 4.22 -27.65
N LYS A 123 -7.78 5.26 -26.90
CA LYS A 123 -8.31 5.52 -25.58
C LYS A 123 -9.80 5.91 -25.68
N VAL A 124 -10.62 5.33 -24.81
CA VAL A 124 -12.03 5.68 -24.71
C VAL A 124 -12.16 6.99 -23.94
N ALA A 125 -12.70 8.02 -24.57
CA ALA A 125 -13.06 9.25 -23.88
C ALA A 125 -14.37 9.01 -23.12
N ILE A 126 -14.29 9.09 -21.77
CA ILE A 126 -15.46 8.97 -20.90
C ILE A 126 -15.84 10.38 -20.45
N GLU A 127 -16.98 10.86 -20.91
CA GLU A 127 -17.53 12.12 -20.45
C GLU A 127 -18.67 11.83 -19.48
N LEU A 128 -18.55 12.35 -18.26
CA LEU A 128 -19.60 12.28 -17.25
C LEU A 128 -20.33 13.61 -17.22
N VAL A 129 -21.52 13.62 -17.79
CA VAL A 129 -22.45 14.74 -17.61
C VAL A 129 -23.15 14.55 -16.27
N ARG A 130 -22.79 15.38 -15.28
CA ARG A 130 -23.44 15.40 -13.98
C ARG A 130 -24.42 16.57 -13.92
N ASP A 131 -25.65 16.28 -13.61
CA ASP A 131 -26.65 17.28 -13.22
C ASP A 131 -26.59 17.48 -11.69
N ASP A 132 -25.39 17.70 -11.19
CA ASP A 132 -25.15 17.90 -9.76
C ASP A 132 -25.62 19.32 -9.40
N ARG A 133 -26.80 19.41 -8.86
CA ARG A 133 -27.25 20.66 -8.22
C ARG A 133 -26.47 20.85 -6.92
N PRO A 134 -25.72 21.95 -6.76
CA PRO A 134 -24.85 22.18 -5.58
C PRO A 134 -25.59 22.27 -4.24
N GLN A 135 -26.89 22.02 -4.22
CA GLN A 135 -27.75 22.14 -3.03
C GLN A 135 -28.01 20.83 -2.28
N PHE A 136 -27.53 19.69 -2.77
CA PHE A 136 -27.77 18.42 -2.08
C PHE A 136 -26.48 17.83 -1.58
N ALA A 137 -26.37 17.68 -0.26
CA ALA A 137 -25.34 16.87 0.37
C ALA A 137 -25.58 15.41 -0.01
N ASN A 138 -24.63 14.80 -0.71
CA ASN A 138 -24.68 13.38 -1.03
C ASN A 138 -24.02 12.62 0.13
N LEU A 139 -24.81 12.07 1.04
CA LEU A 139 -24.32 11.21 2.09
C LEU A 139 -23.96 9.85 1.48
N GLN A 140 -22.66 9.58 1.40
CA GLN A 140 -22.15 8.27 1.03
C GLN A 140 -21.67 7.54 2.27
N SER A 141 -22.24 6.38 2.54
CA SER A 141 -21.63 5.43 3.48
C SER A 141 -20.62 4.59 2.71
N SER A 142 -19.40 4.55 3.19
CA SER A 142 -18.34 3.74 2.59
C SER A 142 -17.56 3.05 3.71
N ASP A 143 -17.26 1.79 3.51
CA ASP A 143 -16.33 1.00 4.31
C ASP A 143 -14.98 0.87 3.58
N GLY A 144 -13.97 0.37 4.26
CA GLY A 144 -12.64 0.14 3.68
C GLY A 144 -11.65 1.28 3.85
N ALA A 145 -11.78 2.10 4.89
CA ALA A 145 -10.69 2.98 5.32
C ALA A 145 -9.47 2.12 5.70
N THR A 146 -8.29 2.44 5.15
CA THR A 146 -7.08 1.62 5.31
C THR A 146 -6.15 2.14 6.40
N SER A 147 -6.28 3.39 6.80
CA SER A 147 -5.58 4.00 7.94
C SER A 147 -6.43 5.12 8.53
N ALA A 148 -6.31 5.35 9.82
CA ALA A 148 -6.96 6.47 10.50
C ALA A 148 -6.08 6.99 11.63
N VAL A 149 -6.13 8.31 11.85
CA VAL A 149 -5.44 8.98 12.95
C VAL A 149 -6.31 10.11 13.51
N VAL A 150 -6.32 10.23 14.82
CA VAL A 150 -7.04 11.30 15.52
C VAL A 150 -6.11 12.49 15.70
N SER A 151 -6.64 13.72 15.56
CA SER A 151 -5.88 14.93 15.85
C SER A 151 -5.53 15.03 17.35
N PRO A 152 -4.44 15.71 17.74
CA PRO A 152 -4.05 15.86 19.14
C PRO A 152 -5.15 16.43 20.07
N ASP A 153 -6.04 17.29 19.56
CA ASP A 153 -7.18 17.84 20.30
C ASP A 153 -8.43 16.93 20.32
N GLY A 154 -8.36 15.75 19.65
CA GLY A 154 -9.46 14.79 19.59
C GLY A 154 -10.65 15.18 18.70
N LYS A 155 -10.60 16.31 17.99
CA LYS A 155 -11.74 16.86 17.26
C LYS A 155 -11.82 16.51 15.80
N GLN A 156 -10.74 15.95 15.23
CA GLN A 156 -10.65 15.58 13.83
C GLN A 156 -10.13 14.16 13.69
N ILE A 157 -10.60 13.45 12.68
CA ILE A 157 -10.12 12.12 12.31
C ILE A 157 -9.71 12.19 10.85
N ALA A 158 -8.41 12.01 10.57
CA ALA A 158 -7.92 11.82 9.21
C ALA A 158 -7.91 10.33 8.89
N PHE A 159 -8.30 9.99 7.67
CA PHE A 159 -8.31 8.60 7.20
C PHE A 159 -8.03 8.53 5.70
N THR A 160 -7.56 7.38 5.24
CA THR A 160 -7.41 7.09 3.81
C THR A 160 -8.53 6.19 3.33
N LEU A 161 -9.14 6.56 2.23
CA LEU A 161 -10.19 5.80 1.56
C LEU A 161 -9.94 5.80 0.04
N ARG A 162 -9.85 4.61 -0.54
CA ARG A 162 -9.55 4.43 -1.97
C ARG A 162 -8.29 5.16 -2.45
N GLY A 163 -7.28 5.26 -1.58
CA GLY A 163 -6.02 5.93 -1.87
C GLY A 163 -6.00 7.43 -1.62
N GLU A 164 -7.11 8.07 -1.31
CA GLU A 164 -7.20 9.50 -1.04
C GLU A 164 -7.29 9.80 0.46
N VAL A 165 -6.81 10.96 0.87
CA VAL A 165 -6.85 11.45 2.25
C VAL A 165 -8.11 12.26 2.50
N PHE A 166 -8.81 11.92 3.56
CA PHE A 166 -9.99 12.64 4.05
C PHE A 166 -9.79 13.02 5.51
N VAL A 167 -10.43 14.11 5.91
CA VAL A 167 -10.54 14.50 7.33
C VAL A 167 -11.98 14.78 7.66
N THR A 168 -12.50 14.11 8.69
CA THR A 168 -13.85 14.30 9.22
C THR A 168 -13.80 14.94 10.61
N SER A 169 -14.85 15.64 10.98
CA SER A 169 -15.04 16.10 12.36
C SER A 169 -15.46 14.93 13.25
N ALA A 170 -14.97 14.92 14.49
CA ALA A 170 -15.46 14.01 15.53
C ALA A 170 -16.82 14.48 16.12
N ASP A 171 -17.12 15.77 16.04
CA ASP A 171 -18.28 16.38 16.68
C ASP A 171 -19.51 16.51 15.76
N TYR A 172 -19.30 16.54 14.43
CA TYR A 172 -20.38 16.76 13.45
C TYR A 172 -20.09 16.12 12.10
N ALA A 173 -21.12 15.88 11.31
CA ALA A 173 -21.06 15.14 10.06
C ALA A 173 -20.51 15.98 8.88
N THR A 174 -19.28 16.50 8.99
CA THR A 174 -18.60 17.20 7.90
C THR A 174 -17.28 16.52 7.61
N THR A 175 -17.08 16.12 6.37
CA THR A 175 -15.85 15.48 5.87
C THR A 175 -15.29 16.27 4.72
N LYS A 176 -13.99 16.51 4.74
CA LYS A 176 -13.22 17.15 3.67
C LYS A 176 -12.31 16.15 3.00
N GLN A 177 -12.36 16.05 1.70
CA GLN A 177 -11.29 15.41 0.93
C GLN A 177 -10.11 16.37 0.87
N VAL A 178 -8.93 15.89 1.27
CA VAL A 178 -7.69 16.67 1.34
C VAL A 178 -6.88 16.52 0.05
N THR A 179 -6.79 15.30 -0.46
CA THR A 179 -6.05 15.00 -1.69
C THR A 179 -7.01 14.69 -2.84
N HIS A 180 -6.59 15.04 -4.06
CA HIS A 180 -7.37 14.84 -5.29
C HIS A 180 -6.42 14.36 -6.40
N THR A 181 -5.84 13.17 -6.24
CA THR A 181 -4.81 12.67 -7.14
C THR A 181 -5.12 11.26 -7.64
N PRO A 182 -4.62 10.86 -8.79
CA PRO A 182 -4.71 9.47 -9.24
C PRO A 182 -3.71 8.54 -8.52
N ALA A 183 -2.85 9.09 -7.65
CA ALA A 183 -1.87 8.35 -6.88
C ALA A 183 -2.50 7.77 -5.60
N ARG A 184 -1.77 6.90 -4.94
CA ARG A 184 -2.17 6.36 -3.64
C ARG A 184 -1.50 7.16 -2.53
N GLU A 185 -2.28 7.53 -1.53
CA GLU A 185 -1.83 8.12 -0.28
C GLU A 185 -1.97 7.11 0.87
N ALA A 186 -1.04 7.16 1.83
CA ALA A 186 -1.04 6.30 3.01
C ALA A 186 -0.21 6.90 4.15
N GLY A 187 -0.36 6.34 5.36
CA GLY A 187 0.44 6.71 6.52
C GLY A 187 0.18 8.15 6.96
N LEU A 188 -0.72 8.33 7.89
CA LEU A 188 -1.19 9.65 8.31
C LEU A 188 -0.59 10.03 9.66
N SER A 189 -0.25 11.31 9.86
CA SER A 189 0.13 11.86 11.16
C SER A 189 -0.29 13.33 11.25
N PHE A 190 -1.02 13.70 12.31
CA PHE A 190 -1.29 15.09 12.62
C PHE A 190 -0.12 15.75 13.34
N ALA A 191 0.17 16.99 12.99
CA ALA A 191 1.03 17.84 13.80
C ALA A 191 0.28 18.34 15.06
N THR A 192 1.04 18.81 16.03
CA THR A 192 0.52 19.33 17.31
C THR A 192 -0.34 20.59 17.16
N ASP A 193 -0.27 21.25 16.00
CA ASP A 193 -1.09 22.42 15.68
C ASP A 193 -2.51 22.09 15.23
N ASN A 194 -2.86 20.81 15.06
CA ASN A 194 -4.14 20.32 14.51
C ASN A 194 -4.49 20.86 13.11
N ARG A 195 -3.54 21.52 12.44
CA ARG A 195 -3.71 22.24 11.18
C ARG A 195 -2.78 21.75 10.08
N THR A 196 -1.87 20.86 10.43
CA THR A 196 -0.89 20.23 9.52
C THR A 196 -1.03 18.72 9.59
N LEU A 197 -1.13 18.07 8.44
CA LEU A 197 -1.21 16.63 8.28
C LEU A 197 -0.05 16.16 7.41
N ALA A 198 0.72 15.19 7.88
CA ALA A 198 1.74 14.49 7.11
C ALA A 198 1.19 13.17 6.55
N TYR A 199 1.58 12.83 5.35
CA TYR A 199 1.25 11.56 4.70
C TYR A 199 2.30 11.21 3.65
N ALA A 200 2.27 9.96 3.18
CA ALA A 200 3.07 9.52 2.04
C ALA A 200 2.18 9.40 0.79
N SER A 201 2.72 9.72 -0.39
CA SER A 201 2.04 9.62 -1.68
C SER A 201 2.95 9.02 -2.75
N GLU A 202 2.38 8.21 -3.63
CA GLU A 202 3.07 7.63 -4.81
C GLU A 202 3.14 8.60 -6.02
N ARG A 203 2.82 9.88 -5.85
CA ARG A 203 2.95 10.89 -6.91
C ARG A 203 4.38 10.90 -7.45
N GLY A 204 4.56 10.82 -8.75
CA GLY A 204 5.89 10.76 -9.35
C GLY A 204 6.51 9.37 -9.43
N GLY A 205 5.79 8.33 -9.09
CA GLY A 205 6.16 6.93 -9.34
C GLY A 205 6.85 6.22 -8.19
N ASN A 206 7.09 6.89 -7.06
CA ASN A 206 7.58 6.30 -5.82
C ASN A 206 7.01 7.02 -4.60
N TRP A 207 7.07 6.38 -3.44
CA TRP A 207 6.57 6.93 -2.18
C TRP A 207 7.41 8.11 -1.70
N GLN A 208 6.77 9.27 -1.52
CA GLN A 208 7.37 10.49 -0.97
C GLN A 208 6.49 11.09 0.12
N LEU A 209 7.09 11.88 1.00
CA LEU A 209 6.40 12.54 2.11
C LEU A 209 5.80 13.87 1.66
N TYR A 210 4.58 14.12 2.08
CA TYR A 210 3.85 15.35 1.86
C TYR A 210 3.33 15.92 3.17
N LEU A 211 3.18 17.24 3.21
CA LEU A 211 2.42 17.96 4.22
C LEU A 211 1.22 18.63 3.56
N ALA A 212 0.03 18.44 4.11
CA ALA A 212 -1.13 19.28 3.85
C ALA A 212 -1.30 20.26 4.99
N LYS A 213 -1.50 21.54 4.70
CA LYS A 213 -1.64 22.62 5.69
C LYS A 213 -2.88 23.43 5.39
N ILE A 214 -3.62 23.79 6.44
CA ILE A 214 -4.69 24.77 6.32
C ILE A 214 -4.06 26.16 6.13
N ALA A 215 -4.20 26.72 4.92
CA ALA A 215 -3.51 27.96 4.54
C ALA A 215 -4.08 29.21 5.22
N ARG A 216 -5.40 29.28 5.39
CA ARG A 216 -6.09 30.43 5.95
C ARG A 216 -6.19 30.36 7.47
N LYS A 217 -5.83 31.43 8.16
CA LYS A 217 -5.87 31.49 9.64
C LYS A 217 -7.29 31.41 10.20
N GLU A 218 -8.25 31.96 9.48
CA GLU A 218 -9.67 31.98 9.82
C GLU A 218 -10.35 30.61 9.73
N ASP A 219 -9.79 29.68 8.95
CA ASP A 219 -10.32 28.32 8.84
C ASP A 219 -9.99 27.55 10.14
N PRO A 220 -11.00 27.02 10.86
CA PRO A 220 -10.76 26.46 12.21
C PRO A 220 -10.12 25.08 12.19
N ASN A 221 -10.41 24.27 11.17
CA ASN A 221 -10.02 22.86 11.06
C ASN A 221 -10.10 22.38 9.63
N PHE A 222 -9.58 21.18 9.32
CA PHE A 222 -9.62 20.60 7.97
C PHE A 222 -11.04 20.43 7.41
N PRO A 223 -12.03 19.88 8.14
CA PRO A 223 -13.38 19.74 7.60
C PRO A 223 -13.99 21.02 7.06
N ASN A 224 -13.64 22.17 7.64
CA ASN A 224 -14.13 23.50 7.24
C ASN A 224 -13.09 24.33 6.49
N ALA A 225 -11.93 23.75 6.15
CA ALA A 225 -10.89 24.48 5.43
C ALA A 225 -11.36 24.89 4.03
N THR A 226 -11.17 26.16 3.72
CA THR A 226 -11.49 26.72 2.39
C THR A 226 -10.29 26.68 1.45
N LEU A 227 -9.07 26.58 2.00
CA LEU A 227 -7.84 26.44 1.26
C LEU A 227 -6.86 25.52 2.01
N ILE A 228 -6.43 24.47 1.34
CA ILE A 228 -5.39 23.55 1.80
C ILE A 228 -4.22 23.67 0.83
N GLU A 229 -3.02 23.84 1.37
CA GLU A 229 -1.78 23.83 0.61
C GLU A 229 -1.02 22.56 0.88
N GLU A 230 -0.41 21.99 -0.18
CA GLU A 230 0.41 20.78 -0.07
C GLU A 230 1.88 21.12 -0.38
N GLU A 231 2.78 20.52 0.39
CA GLU A 231 4.24 20.63 0.22
C GLU A 231 4.84 19.23 0.18
N VAL A 232 5.66 18.94 -0.83
CA VAL A 232 6.46 17.71 -0.84
C VAL A 232 7.72 17.92 0.01
N LEU A 233 7.98 16.96 0.90
CA LEU A 233 9.19 16.94 1.73
C LEU A 233 10.24 16.03 1.09
N LEU A 234 11.52 16.49 1.03
CA LEU A 234 12.66 15.70 0.60
C LEU A 234 12.43 14.95 -0.73
N PRO A 235 12.03 15.61 -1.82
CA PRO A 235 11.70 14.93 -3.06
C PRO A 235 12.87 14.09 -3.59
N SER A 236 12.60 12.86 -4.00
CA SER A 236 13.59 11.93 -4.55
C SER A 236 12.95 11.03 -5.59
N THR A 237 13.69 10.66 -6.61
CA THR A 237 13.28 9.67 -7.61
C THR A 237 13.85 8.27 -7.36
N THR A 238 14.75 8.13 -6.39
CA THR A 238 15.50 6.89 -6.14
C THR A 238 15.28 6.30 -4.76
N VAL A 239 14.68 7.06 -3.83
CA VAL A 239 14.50 6.69 -2.43
C VAL A 239 13.02 6.76 -2.08
N GLU A 240 12.47 5.71 -1.53
CA GLU A 240 11.09 5.66 -1.02
C GLU A 240 11.02 6.14 0.42
N ARG A 241 9.99 6.93 0.76
CA ARG A 241 9.75 7.44 2.12
C ARG A 241 8.29 7.33 2.47
N ALA A 242 8.00 6.68 3.60
CA ALA A 242 6.64 6.40 4.03
C ALA A 242 6.49 6.42 5.57
N TYR A 243 5.27 6.24 6.05
CA TYR A 243 4.92 6.13 7.46
C TYR A 243 5.39 7.33 8.31
N PRO A 244 5.04 8.57 7.95
CA PRO A 244 5.46 9.74 8.73
C PRO A 244 4.82 9.76 10.12
N GLN A 245 5.58 10.22 11.13
CA GLN A 245 5.07 10.50 12.47
C GLN A 245 5.73 11.80 13.01
N PHE A 246 4.92 12.78 13.37
CA PHE A 246 5.43 13.97 14.05
C PHE A 246 6.00 13.63 15.42
N SER A 247 7.08 14.32 15.80
CA SER A 247 7.56 14.31 17.17
C SER A 247 6.54 14.94 18.13
N PRO A 248 6.53 14.60 19.43
CA PRO A 248 5.61 15.17 20.40
C PRO A 248 5.65 16.70 20.51
N ASP A 249 6.80 17.32 20.20
CA ASP A 249 6.95 18.77 20.16
C ASP A 249 6.65 19.41 18.80
N GLY A 250 6.32 18.59 17.79
CA GLY A 250 5.97 19.01 16.42
C GLY A 250 7.11 19.56 15.58
N LYS A 251 8.38 19.50 16.05
CA LYS A 251 9.51 20.08 15.34
C LYS A 251 10.19 19.12 14.37
N GLU A 252 9.95 17.85 14.52
CA GLU A 252 10.57 16.79 13.74
C GLU A 252 9.53 15.85 13.17
N LEU A 253 9.88 15.19 12.08
CA LEU A 253 9.09 14.16 11.43
C LEU A 253 9.94 12.89 11.30
N ALA A 254 9.56 11.83 11.97
CA ALA A 254 10.12 10.51 11.75
C ALA A 254 9.45 9.86 10.54
N PHE A 255 10.16 9.00 9.83
CA PHE A 255 9.65 8.26 8.68
C PHE A 255 10.51 7.03 8.40
N ILE A 256 9.98 6.10 7.64
CA ILE A 256 10.72 4.95 7.15
C ILE A 256 11.22 5.23 5.73
N GLU A 257 12.52 5.04 5.52
CA GLU A 257 13.19 5.16 4.23
C GLU A 257 13.54 3.76 3.69
N ASP A 258 13.24 3.55 2.38
CA ASP A 258 13.46 2.28 1.66
C ASP A 258 12.91 1.05 2.40
N ARG A 259 11.85 1.24 3.19
CA ARG A 259 11.15 0.21 3.99
C ARG A 259 11.92 -0.37 5.19
N ILE A 260 13.17 -0.01 5.37
CA ILE A 260 14.07 -0.65 6.34
C ILE A 260 14.78 0.31 7.31
N ARG A 261 14.82 1.61 7.02
CA ARG A 261 15.55 2.59 7.84
C ARG A 261 14.61 3.57 8.52
N LEU A 262 14.68 3.69 9.82
CA LEU A 262 14.05 4.77 10.56
C LEU A 262 14.91 6.03 10.46
N MET A 263 14.31 7.10 9.96
CA MET A 263 14.93 8.40 9.73
C MET A 263 14.15 9.48 10.44
N VAL A 264 14.78 10.59 10.75
CA VAL A 264 14.13 11.78 11.31
C VAL A 264 14.55 13.03 10.55
N LEU A 265 13.55 13.80 10.09
CA LEU A 265 13.69 15.10 9.47
C LEU A 265 13.44 16.20 10.50
N ASN A 266 14.35 17.13 10.67
CA ASN A 266 14.08 18.39 11.35
C ASN A 266 13.35 19.32 10.37
N LEU A 267 12.13 19.73 10.72
CA LEU A 267 11.23 20.47 9.81
C LEU A 267 11.70 21.89 9.52
N GLU A 268 12.44 22.52 10.44
CA GLU A 268 12.99 23.86 10.27
C GLU A 268 14.27 23.85 9.44
N THR A 269 15.25 23.04 9.86
CA THR A 269 16.58 23.02 9.21
C THR A 269 16.66 22.15 7.98
N LYS A 270 15.61 21.32 7.73
CA LYS A 270 15.54 20.32 6.66
C LYS A 270 16.66 19.26 6.73
N LYS A 271 17.35 19.15 7.86
CA LYS A 271 18.37 18.12 8.07
C LYS A 271 17.75 16.79 8.44
N VAL A 272 18.23 15.74 7.80
CA VAL A 272 17.84 14.35 8.08
C VAL A 272 18.92 13.66 8.90
N ARG A 273 18.50 12.89 9.91
CA ARG A 273 19.37 11.99 10.65
C ARG A 273 18.85 10.57 10.60
N GLN A 274 19.75 9.62 10.58
CA GLN A 274 19.45 8.20 10.59
C GLN A 274 19.34 7.69 12.04
N ILE A 275 18.30 6.90 12.32
CA ILE A 275 18.09 6.24 13.62
C ILE A 275 18.51 4.78 13.54
N THR A 276 18.07 4.04 12.51
CA THR A 276 18.47 2.65 12.25
C THR A 276 19.15 2.52 10.90
N ASP A 277 20.09 1.58 10.76
CA ASP A 277 20.88 1.40 9.54
C ASP A 277 20.23 0.44 8.51
N GLY A 278 19.06 -0.12 8.84
CA GLY A 278 18.36 -1.07 7.99
C GLY A 278 18.83 -2.52 8.10
N SER A 279 19.85 -2.81 8.92
CA SER A 279 20.35 -4.18 9.12
C SER A 279 19.42 -5.05 9.97
N THR A 280 18.43 -4.44 10.60
CA THR A 280 17.52 -5.05 11.58
C THR A 280 16.11 -5.24 11.07
N TRP A 281 15.88 -5.05 9.77
CA TRP A 281 14.57 -5.26 9.16
C TRP A 281 14.68 -5.75 7.72
N TYR A 282 13.64 -6.46 7.25
CA TYR A 282 13.53 -6.96 5.89
C TYR A 282 12.46 -6.19 5.09
N SER A 283 12.74 -5.91 3.84
CA SER A 283 11.86 -5.08 2.99
C SER A 283 10.66 -5.81 2.38
N THR A 284 10.45 -7.09 2.69
CA THR A 284 9.45 -7.93 2.02
C THR A 284 8.00 -7.57 2.33
N GLY A 285 7.72 -7.00 3.49
CA GLY A 285 6.35 -6.68 3.95
C GLY A 285 6.00 -5.20 4.01
N GLY A 286 6.85 -4.31 3.54
CA GLY A 286 6.71 -2.88 3.77
C GLY A 286 7.59 -2.41 4.92
N GLY A 287 7.20 -1.33 5.61
CA GLY A 287 7.91 -0.83 6.79
C GLY A 287 7.63 -1.66 8.05
N PHE A 288 8.15 -1.21 9.15
CA PHE A 288 7.93 -1.74 10.50
C PHE A 288 7.21 -0.71 11.37
N ASP A 289 6.56 -1.16 12.42
CA ASP A 289 5.89 -0.26 13.35
C ASP A 289 6.89 0.37 14.31
N TYR A 290 6.69 1.65 14.59
CA TYR A 290 7.49 2.42 15.53
C TYR A 290 6.65 3.54 16.16
N ALA A 291 7.06 4.03 17.31
CA ALA A 291 6.43 5.15 17.98
C ALA A 291 7.45 6.01 18.75
N TRP A 292 7.24 7.32 18.77
CA TRP A 292 7.96 8.24 19.63
C TRP A 292 7.61 8.02 21.09
N SER A 293 8.61 8.17 21.98
CA SER A 293 8.32 8.38 23.41
C SER A 293 7.66 9.74 23.63
N PRO A 294 6.80 9.89 24.67
CA PRO A 294 6.14 11.16 24.95
C PRO A 294 7.10 12.34 25.17
N ASP A 295 8.32 12.08 25.65
CA ASP A 295 9.37 13.09 25.84
C ASP A 295 10.24 13.34 24.59
N GLY A 296 9.98 12.64 23.49
CA GLY A 296 10.69 12.78 22.23
C GLY A 296 12.13 12.28 22.22
N LYS A 297 12.59 11.55 23.26
CA LYS A 297 13.98 11.14 23.37
C LYS A 297 14.26 9.73 22.86
N TRP A 298 13.23 8.91 22.71
CA TRP A 298 13.32 7.51 22.34
C TRP A 298 12.30 7.15 21.26
N PHE A 299 12.59 6.06 20.56
CA PHE A 299 11.62 5.30 19.79
C PHE A 299 11.47 3.91 20.36
N THR A 300 10.27 3.40 20.42
CA THR A 300 10.03 1.97 20.42
C THR A 300 9.75 1.52 18.99
N LEU A 301 10.20 0.33 18.60
CA LEU A 301 10.06 -0.16 17.24
C LEU A 301 10.06 -1.71 17.17
N GLU A 302 9.52 -2.23 16.11
CA GLU A 302 9.73 -3.61 15.70
C GLU A 302 11.09 -3.76 15.04
N PHE A 303 11.78 -4.85 15.35
CA PHE A 303 13.05 -5.18 14.70
C PHE A 303 13.33 -6.69 14.75
N THR A 304 14.14 -7.18 13.83
CA THR A 304 14.59 -8.57 13.82
C THR A 304 15.90 -8.71 14.61
N GLY A 305 15.77 -8.95 15.91
CA GLY A 305 16.91 -8.89 16.85
C GLY A 305 17.95 -9.98 16.64
N ASN A 306 17.54 -11.19 16.34
CA ASN A 306 18.43 -12.36 16.23
C ASN A 306 18.63 -12.84 14.80
N LYS A 307 18.36 -12.01 13.80
CA LYS A 307 18.42 -12.33 12.36
C LYS A 307 17.53 -13.54 11.97
N HIS A 308 16.45 -13.75 12.70
CA HIS A 308 15.48 -14.80 12.48
C HIS A 308 14.18 -14.20 11.90
N ASP A 309 14.15 -13.99 10.60
CA ASP A 309 12.91 -13.71 9.90
C ASP A 309 11.98 -14.96 9.96
N PRO A 310 10.67 -14.82 10.23
CA PRO A 310 9.88 -13.59 10.39
C PRO A 310 9.71 -13.10 11.84
N TYR A 311 10.49 -13.57 12.78
CA TYR A 311 10.30 -13.28 14.20
C TYR A 311 10.84 -11.90 14.56
N SER A 312 9.91 -10.98 14.85
CA SER A 312 10.21 -9.62 15.32
C SER A 312 10.20 -9.53 16.83
N ASP A 313 11.15 -8.77 17.36
CA ASP A 313 11.21 -8.33 18.74
C ASP A 313 10.80 -6.85 18.86
N ILE A 314 10.49 -6.40 20.07
CA ILE A 314 10.29 -5.00 20.41
C ILE A 314 11.56 -4.41 20.94
N GLY A 315 11.99 -3.32 20.32
CA GLY A 315 13.20 -2.58 20.66
C GLY A 315 12.96 -1.18 21.16
N LEU A 316 13.96 -0.66 21.86
CA LEU A 316 14.07 0.73 22.26
C LEU A 316 15.35 1.33 21.69
N VAL A 317 15.27 2.48 21.03
CA VAL A 317 16.41 3.16 20.43
C VAL A 317 16.37 4.66 20.70
N SER A 318 17.54 5.28 20.89
CA SER A 318 17.63 6.73 21.11
C SER A 318 17.16 7.52 19.87
N ALA A 319 16.36 8.55 20.08
CA ALA A 319 15.93 9.47 19.02
C ALA A 319 17.06 10.35 18.46
N LYS A 320 18.24 10.35 19.11
CA LYS A 320 19.46 10.98 18.57
C LYS A 320 20.15 10.15 17.50
N GLY A 321 19.70 8.92 17.32
CA GLY A 321 20.38 7.91 16.53
C GLY A 321 21.44 7.17 17.34
N GLY A 322 21.93 6.09 16.81
CA GLY A 322 22.90 5.20 17.44
C GLY A 322 22.70 3.80 16.89
N LYS A 323 23.72 2.93 17.06
CA LYS A 323 23.63 1.58 16.48
C LYS A 323 22.94 0.57 17.39
N ASP A 324 22.72 0.90 18.66
CA ASP A 324 22.29 -0.07 19.66
C ASP A 324 20.80 0.01 19.90
N ILE A 325 20.08 -1.00 19.44
CA ILE A 325 18.69 -1.25 19.78
C ILE A 325 18.67 -2.12 21.05
N ILE A 326 18.07 -1.61 22.11
CA ILE A 326 17.85 -2.38 23.34
C ILE A 326 16.68 -3.32 23.08
N ASN A 327 16.95 -4.64 23.03
CA ASN A 327 15.91 -5.64 22.85
C ASN A 327 15.11 -5.83 24.15
N LEU A 328 13.82 -5.52 24.14
CA LEU A 328 12.96 -5.59 25.30
C LEU A 328 12.27 -6.95 25.46
N THR A 329 12.00 -7.65 24.38
CA THR A 329 11.29 -8.93 24.39
C THR A 329 12.22 -10.11 24.33
N ASN A 330 13.25 -10.05 23.50
CA ASN A 330 14.26 -11.11 23.31
C ASN A 330 13.61 -12.52 23.27
N SER A 331 12.62 -12.67 22.43
CA SER A 331 11.77 -13.86 22.38
C SER A 331 11.85 -14.54 21.01
N GLY A 332 11.47 -15.80 20.95
CA GLY A 332 11.33 -16.54 19.70
C GLY A 332 9.91 -16.47 19.12
N TYR A 333 9.13 -15.45 19.48
CA TYR A 333 7.76 -15.24 19.04
C TYR A 333 7.64 -13.91 18.32
N MET A 334 6.71 -13.81 17.37
CA MET A 334 6.42 -12.52 16.72
C MET A 334 5.84 -11.55 17.74
N SER A 335 6.43 -10.37 17.83
CA SER A 335 5.96 -9.25 18.65
C SER A 335 5.88 -7.99 17.80
N GLY A 336 4.79 -7.24 17.90
CA GLY A 336 4.53 -6.10 17.04
C GLY A 336 3.69 -5.00 17.65
N TYR A 337 3.45 -3.95 16.88
CA TYR A 337 2.62 -2.80 17.24
C TYR A 337 3.02 -2.12 18.57
N PRO A 338 4.30 -1.76 18.76
CA PRO A 338 4.75 -1.18 20.03
C PRO A 338 4.29 0.27 20.17
N HIS A 339 3.72 0.61 21.33
CA HIS A 339 3.34 1.96 21.71
C HIS A 339 3.75 2.27 23.13
N PHE A 340 4.19 3.50 23.39
CA PHE A 340 4.40 3.95 24.77
C PHE A 340 3.07 4.05 25.51
N ALA A 341 3.06 3.64 26.75
CA ALA A 341 1.94 3.66 27.67
C ALA A 341 2.37 4.21 29.04
N LEU A 342 1.41 4.53 29.90
CA LEU A 342 1.65 5.03 31.25
C LEU A 342 2.65 6.20 31.28
N ASP A 343 2.36 7.24 30.47
CA ASP A 343 3.20 8.44 30.34
C ASP A 343 4.68 8.14 29.98
N GLY A 344 4.88 7.11 29.16
CA GLY A 344 6.21 6.69 28.72
C GLY A 344 6.95 5.74 29.67
N ASN A 345 6.29 5.26 30.72
CA ASN A 345 6.89 4.35 31.69
C ASN A 345 6.71 2.87 31.34
N ALA A 346 5.93 2.56 30.33
CA ALA A 346 5.74 1.21 29.82
C ALA A 346 5.59 1.23 28.29
N ILE A 347 5.76 0.06 27.67
CA ILE A 347 5.46 -0.17 26.26
C ILE A 347 4.40 -1.26 26.18
N LEU A 348 3.28 -0.92 25.52
CA LEU A 348 2.24 -1.85 25.13
C LEU A 348 2.58 -2.40 23.75
N PHE A 349 2.47 -3.72 23.58
CA PHE A 349 2.73 -4.38 22.31
C PHE A 349 1.90 -5.66 22.18
N THR A 350 1.80 -6.19 20.99
CA THR A 350 1.17 -7.50 20.73
C THR A 350 2.23 -8.58 20.61
N THR A 351 1.89 -9.84 20.97
CA THR A 351 2.78 -10.97 20.82
C THR A 351 2.00 -12.27 20.61
N GLU A 352 2.57 -13.18 19.85
CA GLU A 352 2.04 -14.53 19.63
C GLU A 352 2.42 -15.53 20.75
N ARG A 353 3.07 -15.08 21.81
CA ARG A 353 3.69 -15.95 22.81
C ARG A 353 2.70 -16.86 23.54
N TYR A 354 1.53 -16.34 23.88
CA TYR A 354 0.53 -17.06 24.69
C TYR A 354 -0.76 -17.36 23.91
N GLY A 355 -0.89 -16.82 22.71
CA GLY A 355 -2.07 -16.99 21.88
C GLY A 355 -2.24 -18.42 21.33
N MET A 356 -3.48 -18.76 21.00
CA MET A 356 -3.78 -20.05 20.38
C MET A 356 -3.12 -20.09 18.98
N ARG A 357 -2.32 -21.12 18.74
CA ARG A 357 -1.65 -21.32 17.45
C ARG A 357 -2.63 -21.76 16.38
N ALA A 358 -2.53 -21.16 15.21
CA ALA A 358 -3.30 -21.59 14.05
C ALA A 358 -2.85 -22.96 13.54
N HIS A 359 -3.78 -23.71 12.94
CA HIS A 359 -3.46 -24.94 12.24
C HIS A 359 -2.47 -24.67 11.10
N ALA A 360 -1.50 -25.53 10.91
CA ALA A 360 -0.47 -25.44 9.86
C ALA A 360 0.59 -24.33 10.04
N SER A 361 0.87 -23.89 11.24
CA SER A 361 2.00 -22.97 11.57
C SER A 361 1.94 -21.56 10.94
N TRP A 362 0.79 -21.10 10.52
CA TRP A 362 0.61 -19.73 10.01
C TRP A 362 0.01 -18.83 11.09
N GLY A 363 0.90 -18.31 11.95
CA GLY A 363 0.55 -17.35 12.98
C GLY A 363 -0.16 -17.96 14.20
N SER A 364 -0.44 -17.13 15.16
CA SER A 364 -1.25 -17.40 16.33
C SER A 364 -2.12 -16.19 16.67
N LEU A 365 -3.06 -16.36 17.58
CA LEU A 365 -3.77 -15.21 18.16
C LEU A 365 -2.78 -14.38 18.94
N ASN A 366 -2.88 -13.05 18.79
CA ASN A 366 -2.03 -12.12 19.50
C ASN A 366 -2.64 -11.77 20.86
N ASP A 367 -1.79 -11.73 21.87
CA ASP A 367 -2.09 -11.16 23.19
C ASP A 367 -1.48 -9.76 23.28
N ALA A 368 -2.12 -8.89 24.08
CA ALA A 368 -1.57 -7.58 24.43
C ALA A 368 -0.70 -7.72 25.69
N MET A 369 0.51 -7.19 25.65
CA MET A 369 1.45 -7.23 26.77
C MET A 369 2.02 -5.86 27.08
N LEU A 370 2.39 -5.65 28.35
CA LEU A 370 3.09 -4.47 28.84
C LEU A 370 4.51 -4.87 29.30
N VAL A 371 5.49 -4.12 28.85
CA VAL A 371 6.84 -4.10 29.40
C VAL A 371 7.01 -2.79 30.18
N PHE A 372 7.27 -2.88 31.48
CA PHE A 372 7.55 -1.71 32.31
C PHE A 372 9.02 -1.30 32.17
N LEU A 373 9.29 -0.04 32.00
CA LEU A 373 10.63 0.51 31.84
C LEU A 373 11.31 0.85 33.17
N ASN A 374 10.56 0.85 34.27
CA ASN A 374 11.07 1.04 35.61
C ASN A 374 10.19 0.32 36.67
N GLN A 375 10.79 0.03 37.81
CA GLN A 375 10.14 -0.71 38.89
C GLN A 375 8.99 0.07 39.54
N ASP A 376 9.16 1.39 39.71
CA ASP A 376 8.14 2.23 40.36
C ASP A 376 6.81 2.23 39.56
N ALA A 377 6.90 2.23 38.24
CA ALA A 377 5.72 2.15 37.36
C ALA A 377 5.01 0.80 37.50
N TYR A 378 5.80 -0.29 37.57
CA TYR A 378 5.27 -1.63 37.80
C TYR A 378 4.57 -1.73 39.16
N ASP A 379 5.22 -1.27 40.23
CA ASP A 379 4.66 -1.32 41.58
C ASP A 379 3.36 -0.52 41.70
N LYS A 380 3.31 0.67 41.12
CA LYS A 380 2.08 1.49 41.06
C LYS A 380 0.94 0.79 40.31
N TYR A 381 1.28 0.17 39.17
CA TYR A 381 0.29 -0.56 38.37
C TYR A 381 -0.28 -1.77 39.12
N CYS A 382 0.55 -2.50 39.88
CA CYS A 382 0.09 -3.62 40.67
C CYS A 382 -0.77 -3.22 41.91
N LEU A 383 -0.72 -1.97 42.31
CA LEU A 383 -1.51 -1.43 43.43
C LEU A 383 -2.83 -0.80 42.99
N SER A 384 -3.05 -0.58 41.71
CA SER A 384 -4.27 -0.03 41.12
C SER A 384 -5.26 -1.14 40.73
#